data_a17b766398e3047959e1b3b4103d2b8a
#
_entry.id   a17b766398e3047959e1b3b4103d2b8a
#
_cell.length_a   1.000
_cell.length_b   1.000
_cell.length_c   1.000
_cell.angle_alpha   90.00
_cell.angle_beta   90.00
_cell.angle_gamma   90.00
#
_symmetry.space_group_name_H-M   'P 1'
#
loop_
_entity.id
_entity.type
_entity.pdbx_description
1 polymer ?
#
loop_
_entity_poly.entity_id
_entity_poly.type
_entity_poly.pdbx_seq_one_letter_code
_entity_poly.pdbx_strand_id
1 'polypeptide(L)'
;MTLFFAALTPFVGAALVALVSRLGRSHSAWAAGAVTLATLLWLAPSAHLPFDDTLLIQQHDWMPGLGLNLAFRLDGLSLLFAGLILGIGLLIVLYARYYLSERDSMGRFYSCLMLFMGSMLGIVLSENLIQLLVFWELTSLSSFLLISYWQHREEARQGARMALAVTGLGGFALLGGFLLLGHIVGSYELSDVFASGDLIRSHPLYVPTLVLILLGVFTKSAQFPFHFWLPHAMAAPTPLS
;
A
#
# COMPACT_ATOMS: atom_id res chain seq x y z
N MET A 1 -15.30 -10.12 -12.28
CA MET A 1 -14.12 -9.23 -12.17
C MET A 1 -13.18 -9.84 -11.14
N THR A 2 -11.90 -9.95 -11.42
CA THR A 2 -10.96 -10.55 -10.46
C THR A 2 -10.20 -9.42 -9.74
N LEU A 3 -10.39 -9.30 -8.43
CA LEU A 3 -9.73 -8.30 -7.58
C LEU A 3 -8.20 -8.50 -7.55
N PHE A 4 -7.79 -9.76 -7.69
CA PHE A 4 -6.40 -10.16 -7.83
C PHE A 4 -5.68 -9.37 -8.95
N PHE A 5 -6.31 -9.24 -10.13
CA PHE A 5 -5.72 -8.46 -11.22
C PHE A 5 -5.64 -6.97 -10.89
N ALA A 6 -6.66 -6.41 -10.22
CA ALA A 6 -6.62 -5.00 -9.81
C ALA A 6 -5.44 -4.71 -8.87
N ALA A 7 -5.18 -5.59 -7.90
CA ALA A 7 -4.08 -5.45 -6.96
C ALA A 7 -2.70 -5.63 -7.63
N LEU A 8 -2.58 -6.55 -8.60
CA LEU A 8 -1.29 -6.87 -9.24
C LEU A 8 -0.95 -5.97 -10.44
N THR A 9 -1.95 -5.40 -11.12
CA THR A 9 -1.73 -4.59 -12.33
C THR A 9 -0.68 -3.50 -12.15
N PRO A 10 -0.63 -2.72 -11.04
CA PRO A 10 0.41 -1.71 -10.88
C PRO A 10 1.83 -2.30 -10.73
N PHE A 11 1.99 -3.48 -10.14
CA PHE A 11 3.30 -4.16 -10.05
C PHE A 11 3.80 -4.57 -11.43
N VAL A 12 2.92 -5.13 -12.26
CA VAL A 12 3.22 -5.41 -13.67
C VAL A 12 3.52 -4.11 -14.41
N GLY A 13 2.76 -3.05 -14.12
CA GLY A 13 2.99 -1.71 -14.63
C GLY A 13 4.36 -1.16 -14.28
N ALA A 14 4.84 -1.38 -13.05
CA ALA A 14 6.19 -0.98 -12.63
C ALA A 14 7.28 -1.63 -13.49
N ALA A 15 7.16 -2.93 -13.75
CA ALA A 15 8.07 -3.66 -14.64
C ALA A 15 7.96 -3.16 -16.09
N LEU A 16 6.74 -2.96 -16.60
CA LEU A 16 6.50 -2.43 -17.94
C LEU A 16 7.13 -1.04 -18.11
N VAL A 17 6.93 -0.13 -17.16
CA VAL A 17 7.52 1.20 -17.16
C VAL A 17 9.04 1.14 -17.16
N ALA A 18 9.64 0.25 -16.37
CA ALA A 18 11.09 0.06 -16.36
C ALA A 18 11.63 -0.38 -17.73
N LEU A 19 10.93 -1.29 -18.40
CA LEU A 19 11.30 -1.77 -19.75
C LEU A 19 11.14 -0.66 -20.80
N VAL A 20 9.99 0.00 -20.82
CA VAL A 20 9.65 1.04 -21.80
C VAL A 20 10.48 2.32 -21.60
N SER A 21 11.06 2.51 -20.41
CA SER A 21 11.92 3.67 -20.13
C SER A 21 13.13 3.77 -21.06
N ARG A 22 13.56 2.62 -21.62
CA ARG A 22 14.65 2.55 -22.63
C ARG A 22 14.27 3.17 -23.96
N LEU A 23 12.96 3.30 -24.26
CA LEU A 23 12.46 3.88 -25.51
C LEU A 23 12.33 5.41 -25.43
N GLY A 24 12.33 5.98 -24.22
CA GLY A 24 12.32 7.43 -24.00
C GLY A 24 11.46 7.87 -22.81
N ARG A 25 11.71 9.08 -22.37
CA ARG A 25 11.08 9.68 -21.17
C ARG A 25 9.54 9.71 -21.25
N SER A 26 9.01 10.15 -22.38
CA SER A 26 7.55 10.31 -22.57
C SER A 26 6.84 8.96 -22.53
N HIS A 27 7.47 7.90 -23.01
CA HIS A 27 6.89 6.55 -23.02
C HIS A 27 6.66 6.00 -21.62
N SER A 28 7.57 6.30 -20.66
CA SER A 28 7.40 5.91 -19.25
C SER A 28 6.17 6.55 -18.62
N ALA A 29 5.94 7.85 -18.88
CA ALA A 29 4.77 8.56 -18.36
C ALA A 29 3.46 8.02 -18.95
N TRP A 30 3.43 7.80 -20.28
CA TRP A 30 2.27 7.23 -20.94
C TRP A 30 1.96 5.81 -20.48
N ALA A 31 2.98 4.97 -20.32
CA ALA A 31 2.81 3.61 -19.82
C ALA A 31 2.24 3.61 -18.38
N ALA A 32 2.81 4.42 -17.47
CA ALA A 32 2.31 4.56 -16.12
C ALA A 32 0.86 5.06 -16.09
N GLY A 33 0.54 6.12 -16.87
CA GLY A 33 -0.81 6.65 -16.97
C GLY A 33 -1.81 5.65 -17.54
N ALA A 34 -1.44 4.93 -18.61
CA ALA A 34 -2.30 3.93 -19.23
C ALA A 34 -2.61 2.76 -18.28
N VAL A 35 -1.59 2.24 -17.56
CA VAL A 35 -1.79 1.16 -16.57
C VAL A 35 -2.67 1.63 -15.42
N THR A 36 -2.42 2.83 -14.87
CA THR A 36 -3.23 3.38 -13.78
C THR A 36 -4.68 3.60 -14.21
N LEU A 37 -4.90 4.18 -15.40
CA LEU A 37 -6.22 4.40 -15.95
C LEU A 37 -6.94 3.07 -16.23
N ALA A 38 -6.23 2.09 -16.81
CA ALA A 38 -6.79 0.76 -17.06
C ALA A 38 -7.23 0.08 -15.74
N THR A 39 -6.43 0.19 -14.67
CA THR A 39 -6.80 -0.35 -13.35
C THR A 39 -8.03 0.37 -12.78
N LEU A 40 -8.10 1.69 -12.91
CA LEU A 40 -9.27 2.47 -12.47
C LEU A 40 -10.53 2.08 -13.23
N LEU A 41 -10.45 1.97 -14.56
CA LEU A 41 -11.57 1.54 -15.40
C LEU A 41 -11.97 0.08 -15.12
N TRP A 42 -11.02 -0.78 -14.73
CA TRP A 42 -11.29 -2.16 -14.32
C TRP A 42 -12.14 -2.22 -13.04
N LEU A 43 -11.95 -1.28 -12.11
CA LEU A 43 -12.73 -1.16 -10.88
C LEU A 43 -14.07 -0.43 -11.06
N ALA A 44 -14.24 0.37 -12.13
CA ALA A 44 -15.43 1.18 -12.37
C ALA A 44 -16.78 0.38 -12.36
N PRO A 45 -16.87 -0.86 -12.90
CA PRO A 45 -18.11 -1.63 -12.82
C PRO A 45 -18.57 -1.94 -11.38
N SER A 46 -17.68 -1.83 -10.40
CA SER A 46 -17.99 -2.05 -8.98
C SER A 46 -18.49 -0.79 -8.26
N ALA A 47 -18.67 0.32 -8.97
CA ALA A 47 -19.10 1.59 -8.38
C ALA A 47 -20.52 1.55 -7.74
N HIS A 48 -21.30 0.49 -8.02
CA HIS A 48 -22.61 0.27 -7.40
C HIS A 48 -22.52 -0.34 -5.98
N LEU A 49 -21.42 -1.02 -5.63
CA LEU A 49 -21.28 -1.74 -4.35
C LEU A 49 -21.60 -0.89 -3.10
N PRO A 50 -21.20 0.39 -3.00
CA PRO A 50 -21.53 1.21 -1.84
C PRO A 50 -23.04 1.44 -1.63
N PHE A 51 -23.84 1.27 -2.70
CA PHE A 51 -25.29 1.50 -2.67
C PHE A 51 -26.08 0.23 -2.39
N ASP A 52 -25.46 -0.95 -2.60
CA ASP A 52 -26.12 -2.24 -2.50
C ASP A 52 -25.72 -3.01 -1.21
N ASP A 53 -24.92 -2.42 -0.33
CA ASP A 53 -24.33 -3.06 0.86
C ASP A 53 -23.68 -4.43 0.55
N THR A 54 -23.19 -4.60 -0.69
CA THR A 54 -22.61 -5.84 -1.13
C THR A 54 -21.11 -5.90 -0.87
N LEU A 55 -20.65 -7.03 -0.36
CA LEU A 55 -19.25 -7.34 -0.14
C LEU A 55 -18.79 -8.39 -1.17
N LEU A 56 -17.77 -8.06 -1.95
CA LEU A 56 -17.12 -9.01 -2.85
C LEU A 56 -15.85 -9.54 -2.19
N ILE A 57 -15.79 -10.85 -1.94
CA ILE A 57 -14.59 -11.54 -1.46
C ILE A 57 -14.14 -12.52 -2.54
N GLN A 58 -12.83 -12.52 -2.81
CA GLN A 58 -12.17 -13.48 -3.70
C GLN A 58 -10.98 -14.08 -2.96
N GLN A 59 -11.03 -15.38 -2.73
CA GLN A 59 -10.01 -16.11 -2.00
C GLN A 59 -9.38 -17.17 -2.92
N HIS A 60 -8.05 -17.28 -2.79
CA HIS A 60 -7.25 -18.29 -3.44
C HIS A 60 -6.35 -18.93 -2.40
N ASP A 61 -6.48 -20.23 -2.24
CA ASP A 61 -5.65 -20.98 -1.29
C ASP A 61 -4.18 -20.93 -1.71
N TRP A 62 -3.34 -20.41 -0.82
CA TRP A 62 -1.89 -20.34 -1.04
C TRP A 62 -1.15 -21.25 -0.06
N MET A 63 -1.31 -21.01 1.25
CA MET A 63 -0.72 -21.82 2.32
C MET A 63 -1.77 -22.05 3.41
N PRO A 64 -2.81 -22.86 3.18
CA PRO A 64 -3.91 -23.02 4.12
C PRO A 64 -3.47 -23.60 5.48
N GLY A 65 -2.39 -24.39 5.50
CA GLY A 65 -1.84 -24.92 6.75
C GLY A 65 -1.23 -23.88 7.69
N LEU A 66 -0.95 -22.67 7.19
CA LEU A 66 -0.47 -21.51 7.97
C LEU A 66 -1.53 -20.40 8.12
N GLY A 67 -2.75 -20.62 7.62
CA GLY A 67 -3.79 -19.58 7.57
C GLY A 67 -3.47 -18.42 6.60
N LEU A 68 -2.55 -18.67 5.65
CA LEU A 68 -2.11 -17.67 4.68
C LEU A 68 -2.81 -17.92 3.33
N ASN A 69 -3.91 -17.24 3.13
CA ASN A 69 -4.64 -17.25 1.87
C ASN A 69 -4.47 -15.91 1.14
N LEU A 70 -4.42 -15.95 -0.18
CA LEU A 70 -4.53 -14.74 -0.99
C LEU A 70 -6.00 -14.36 -1.09
N ALA A 71 -6.44 -13.52 -0.15
CA ALA A 71 -7.82 -13.11 -0.03
C ALA A 71 -7.98 -11.61 -0.24
N PHE A 72 -8.83 -11.24 -1.19
CA PHE A 72 -9.13 -9.85 -1.52
C PHE A 72 -10.60 -9.57 -1.27
N ARG A 73 -10.87 -8.40 -0.69
CA ARG A 73 -12.23 -7.88 -0.47
C ARG A 73 -12.41 -6.54 -1.16
N LEU A 74 -13.62 -6.31 -1.63
CA LEU A 74 -14.04 -5.02 -2.14
C LEU A 74 -15.41 -4.67 -1.54
N ASP A 75 -15.42 -3.62 -0.74
CA ASP A 75 -16.60 -2.97 -0.19
C ASP A 75 -16.58 -1.48 -0.54
N GLY A 76 -17.54 -0.71 -0.05
CA GLY A 76 -17.62 0.73 -0.31
C GLY A 76 -16.40 1.51 0.15
N LEU A 77 -15.81 1.12 1.31
CA LEU A 77 -14.62 1.78 1.86
C LEU A 77 -13.39 1.49 1.03
N SER A 78 -13.14 0.22 0.71
CA SER A 78 -11.99 -0.19 -0.10
C SER A 78 -12.09 0.35 -1.53
N LEU A 79 -13.29 0.45 -2.10
CA LEU A 79 -13.51 1.08 -3.40
C LEU A 79 -13.21 2.58 -3.38
N LEU A 80 -13.64 3.30 -2.33
CA LEU A 80 -13.32 4.72 -2.15
C LEU A 80 -11.81 4.95 -2.12
N PHE A 81 -11.09 4.19 -1.27
CA PHE A 81 -9.64 4.34 -1.17
C PHE A 81 -8.92 3.89 -2.45
N ALA A 82 -9.35 2.82 -3.11
CA ALA A 82 -8.79 2.41 -4.39
C ALA A 82 -8.97 3.51 -5.45
N GLY A 83 -10.15 4.14 -5.50
CA GLY A 83 -10.42 5.29 -6.37
C GLY A 83 -9.53 6.49 -6.08
N LEU A 84 -9.29 6.81 -4.80
CA LEU A 84 -8.37 7.87 -4.38
C LEU A 84 -6.92 7.54 -4.78
N ILE A 85 -6.44 6.32 -4.50
CA ILE A 85 -5.08 5.90 -4.84
C ILE A 85 -4.82 6.02 -6.34
N LEU A 86 -5.74 5.51 -7.16
CA LEU A 86 -5.58 5.51 -8.62
C LEU A 86 -5.83 6.90 -9.21
N GLY A 87 -6.84 7.63 -8.73
CA GLY A 87 -7.18 8.97 -9.21
C GLY A 87 -6.08 9.98 -8.91
N ILE A 88 -5.64 10.06 -7.65
CA ILE A 88 -4.50 10.92 -7.26
C ILE A 88 -3.22 10.44 -7.97
N GLY A 89 -3.02 9.12 -8.08
CA GLY A 89 -1.90 8.55 -8.81
C GLY A 89 -1.82 9.01 -10.27
N LEU A 90 -2.95 9.08 -10.98
CA LEU A 90 -3.02 9.65 -12.34
C LEU A 90 -2.60 11.12 -12.38
N LEU A 91 -3.07 11.92 -11.41
CA LEU A 91 -2.68 13.33 -11.30
C LEU A 91 -1.19 13.48 -11.03
N ILE A 92 -0.61 12.64 -10.17
CA ILE A 92 0.83 12.61 -9.90
C ILE A 92 1.60 12.23 -11.16
N VAL A 93 1.16 11.22 -11.92
CA VAL A 93 1.79 10.82 -13.18
C VAL A 93 1.80 12.00 -14.18
N LEU A 94 0.67 12.69 -14.30
CA LEU A 94 0.55 13.86 -15.19
C LEU A 94 1.46 15.01 -14.73
N TYR A 95 1.42 15.36 -13.43
CA TYR A 95 2.21 16.43 -12.87
C TYR A 95 3.72 16.15 -12.97
N ALA A 96 4.16 14.96 -12.60
CA ALA A 96 5.57 14.59 -12.62
C ALA A 96 6.18 14.62 -14.02
N ARG A 97 5.38 14.38 -15.07
CA ARG A 97 5.82 14.48 -16.46
C ARG A 97 6.39 15.86 -16.80
N TYR A 98 5.79 16.93 -16.25
CA TYR A 98 6.19 18.32 -16.49
C TYR A 98 7.14 18.85 -15.41
N TYR A 99 7.08 18.27 -14.20
CA TYR A 99 7.88 18.71 -13.05
C TYR A 99 9.33 18.19 -13.10
N LEU A 100 9.53 16.94 -13.47
CA LEU A 100 10.85 16.31 -13.46
C LEU A 100 11.74 16.88 -14.57
N SER A 101 12.98 17.25 -14.20
CA SER A 101 13.96 17.79 -15.12
C SER A 101 14.43 16.75 -16.15
N GLU A 102 15.08 17.21 -17.24
CA GLU A 102 15.62 16.30 -18.26
C GLU A 102 16.70 15.36 -17.72
N ARG A 103 17.35 15.73 -16.62
CA ARG A 103 18.39 14.93 -15.96
C ARG A 103 17.81 13.84 -15.06
N ASP A 104 16.54 13.95 -14.70
CA ASP A 104 15.88 12.99 -13.82
C ASP A 104 15.44 11.73 -14.57
N SER A 105 15.62 10.56 -13.95
CA SER A 105 15.21 9.26 -14.52
C SER A 105 13.72 9.04 -14.35
N MET A 106 12.90 9.45 -15.33
CA MET A 106 11.44 9.23 -15.29
C MET A 106 11.06 7.76 -15.13
N GLY A 107 11.77 6.86 -15.79
CA GLY A 107 11.49 5.42 -15.68
C GLY A 107 11.58 4.93 -14.24
N ARG A 108 12.65 5.32 -13.52
CA ARG A 108 12.81 4.97 -12.11
C ARG A 108 11.71 5.58 -11.24
N PHE A 109 11.38 6.86 -11.46
CA PHE A 109 10.32 7.55 -10.72
C PHE A 109 8.98 6.82 -10.86
N TYR A 110 8.52 6.62 -12.10
CA TYR A 110 7.23 5.98 -12.34
C TYR A 110 7.19 4.51 -11.95
N SER A 111 8.30 3.76 -12.10
CA SER A 111 8.34 2.38 -11.60
C SER A 111 8.18 2.33 -10.08
N CYS A 112 8.88 3.19 -9.33
CA CYS A 112 8.72 3.25 -7.87
C CYS A 112 7.32 3.75 -7.46
N LEU A 113 6.74 4.71 -8.20
CA LEU A 113 5.38 5.18 -7.97
C LEU A 113 4.36 4.05 -8.18
N MET A 114 4.51 3.27 -9.25
CA MET A 114 3.63 2.13 -9.54
C MET A 114 3.75 1.03 -8.46
N LEU A 115 4.97 0.74 -7.96
CA LEU A 115 5.17 -0.16 -6.83
C LEU A 115 4.45 0.34 -5.58
N PHE A 116 4.55 1.63 -5.29
CA PHE A 116 3.86 2.25 -4.15
C PHE A 116 2.34 2.15 -4.29
N MET A 117 1.80 2.52 -5.46
CA MET A 117 0.36 2.43 -5.74
C MET A 117 -0.16 0.99 -5.63
N GLY A 118 0.58 0.00 -6.18
CA GLY A 118 0.23 -1.41 -6.05
C GLY A 118 0.23 -1.89 -4.60
N SER A 119 1.21 -1.45 -3.82
CA SER A 119 1.27 -1.77 -2.39
C SER A 119 0.10 -1.17 -1.62
N MET A 120 -0.26 0.09 -1.91
CA MET A 120 -1.43 0.74 -1.31
C MET A 120 -2.75 0.05 -1.70
N LEU A 121 -2.92 -0.32 -2.97
CA LEU A 121 -4.07 -1.12 -3.41
C LEU A 121 -4.12 -2.47 -2.71
N GLY A 122 -2.97 -3.13 -2.56
CA GLY A 122 -2.87 -4.38 -1.82
C GLY A 122 -3.36 -4.25 -0.38
N ILE A 123 -3.02 -3.16 0.33
CA ILE A 123 -3.52 -2.91 1.69
C ILE A 123 -5.04 -2.78 1.70
N VAL A 124 -5.60 -1.90 0.87
CA VAL A 124 -7.03 -1.56 0.93
C VAL A 124 -7.94 -2.67 0.40
N LEU A 125 -7.39 -3.58 -0.40
CA LEU A 125 -8.11 -4.73 -0.94
C LEU A 125 -7.84 -6.03 -0.16
N SER A 126 -6.97 -6.05 0.86
CA SER A 126 -6.67 -7.27 1.60
C SER A 126 -7.82 -7.69 2.51
N GLU A 127 -8.20 -8.96 2.45
CA GLU A 127 -9.11 -9.61 3.40
C GLU A 127 -8.35 -10.35 4.51
N ASN A 128 -7.07 -10.70 4.29
CA ASN A 128 -6.25 -11.41 5.27
C ASN A 128 -5.25 -10.47 5.94
N LEU A 129 -5.14 -10.51 7.28
CA LEU A 129 -4.27 -9.64 8.09
C LEU A 129 -2.79 -9.79 7.74
N ILE A 130 -2.32 -11.01 7.46
CA ILE A 130 -0.92 -11.25 7.12
C ILE A 130 -0.63 -10.73 5.71
N GLN A 131 -1.56 -10.93 4.78
CA GLN A 131 -1.47 -10.33 3.44
C GLN A 131 -1.44 -8.79 3.52
N LEU A 132 -2.31 -8.19 4.34
CA LEU A 132 -2.33 -6.75 4.59
C LEU A 132 -0.97 -6.28 5.12
N LEU A 133 -0.37 -7.00 6.06
CA LEU A 133 0.96 -6.68 6.60
C LEU A 133 2.05 -6.74 5.52
N VAL A 134 2.02 -7.74 4.65
CA VAL A 134 2.98 -7.83 3.53
C VAL A 134 2.91 -6.58 2.65
N PHE A 135 1.70 -6.17 2.25
CA PHE A 135 1.54 -4.94 1.48
C PHE A 135 1.88 -3.67 2.27
N TRP A 136 1.63 -3.68 3.59
CA TRP A 136 2.05 -2.61 4.50
C TRP A 136 3.57 -2.40 4.49
N GLU A 137 4.34 -3.47 4.54
CA GLU A 137 5.80 -3.40 4.44
C GLU A 137 6.28 -3.03 3.04
N LEU A 138 5.60 -3.50 1.98
CA LEU A 138 5.89 -3.08 0.61
C LEU A 138 5.68 -1.58 0.41
N THR A 139 4.71 -0.94 1.11
CA THR A 139 4.60 0.53 1.09
C THR A 139 5.78 1.21 1.76
N SER A 140 6.34 0.65 2.84
CA SER A 140 7.54 1.20 3.49
C SER A 140 8.75 1.13 2.56
N LEU A 141 8.95 0.00 1.88
CA LEU A 141 10.04 -0.19 0.93
C LEU A 141 9.91 0.71 -0.31
N SER A 142 8.72 0.77 -0.91
CA SER A 142 8.48 1.62 -2.08
C SER A 142 8.58 3.12 -1.74
N SER A 143 8.10 3.52 -0.56
CA SER A 143 8.28 4.87 -0.02
C SER A 143 9.77 5.21 0.20
N PHE A 144 10.55 4.28 0.75
CA PHE A 144 12.01 4.45 0.86
C PHE A 144 12.65 4.73 -0.50
N LEU A 145 12.27 3.98 -1.55
CA LEU A 145 12.79 4.19 -2.91
C LEU A 145 12.39 5.55 -3.48
N LEU A 146 11.19 6.02 -3.17
CA LEU A 146 10.66 7.30 -3.61
C LEU A 146 11.30 8.48 -2.87
N ILE A 147 11.46 8.40 -1.55
CA ILE A 147 12.12 9.45 -0.75
C ILE A 147 13.59 9.56 -1.16
N SER A 148 14.27 8.43 -1.38
CA SER A 148 15.67 8.39 -1.83
C SER A 148 15.83 8.63 -3.32
N TYR A 149 14.83 9.12 -4.04
CA TYR A 149 14.88 9.29 -5.50
C TYR A 149 16.09 10.12 -5.95
N TRP A 150 16.34 11.27 -5.32
CA TRP A 150 17.54 12.09 -5.53
C TRP A 150 18.71 11.60 -4.65
N GLN A 151 19.27 10.45 -4.99
CA GLN A 151 20.32 9.77 -4.22
C GLN A 151 21.58 10.61 -3.99
N HIS A 152 21.84 11.63 -4.83
CA HIS A 152 22.96 12.55 -4.68
C HIS A 152 22.77 13.52 -3.50
N ARG A 153 21.54 13.71 -3.01
CA ARG A 153 21.23 14.54 -1.85
C ARG A 153 21.34 13.73 -0.57
N GLU A 154 22.18 14.19 0.35
CA GLU A 154 22.35 13.50 1.63
C GLU A 154 21.07 13.50 2.48
N GLU A 155 20.35 14.62 2.49
CA GLU A 155 19.06 14.76 3.17
C GLU A 155 18.02 13.71 2.70
N ALA A 156 17.94 13.45 1.40
CA ALA A 156 17.04 12.45 0.86
C ALA A 156 17.41 11.03 1.32
N ARG A 157 18.71 10.71 1.37
CA ARG A 157 19.19 9.41 1.87
C ARG A 157 18.94 9.23 3.36
N GLN A 158 19.19 10.27 4.15
CA GLN A 158 18.96 10.23 5.60
C GLN A 158 17.47 10.14 5.92
N GLY A 159 16.65 10.97 5.28
CA GLY A 159 15.19 10.94 5.42
C GLY A 159 14.59 9.59 5.05
N ALA A 160 15.03 9.00 3.93
CA ALA A 160 14.58 7.68 3.50
C ALA A 160 14.91 6.57 4.52
N ARG A 161 16.16 6.56 5.03
CA ARG A 161 16.59 5.58 6.04
C ARG A 161 15.83 5.75 7.36
N MET A 162 15.61 7.00 7.79
CA MET A 162 14.83 7.30 8.99
C MET A 162 13.38 6.83 8.84
N ALA A 163 12.73 7.17 7.73
CA ALA A 163 11.37 6.75 7.44
C ALA A 163 11.26 5.21 7.44
N LEU A 164 12.18 4.51 6.75
CA LEU A 164 12.18 3.05 6.71
C LEU A 164 12.41 2.43 8.09
N ALA A 165 13.35 2.96 8.88
CA ALA A 165 13.64 2.43 10.22
C ALA A 165 12.42 2.56 11.15
N VAL A 166 11.81 3.76 11.20
CA VAL A 166 10.67 4.02 12.08
C VAL A 166 9.44 3.20 11.66
N THR A 167 9.09 3.23 10.36
CA THR A 167 7.91 2.52 9.85
C THR A 167 8.10 1.00 9.86
N GLY A 168 9.31 0.50 9.60
CA GLY A 168 9.62 -0.93 9.67
C GLY A 168 9.60 -1.48 11.11
N LEU A 169 10.14 -0.73 12.09
CA LEU A 169 9.99 -1.12 13.51
C LEU A 169 8.52 -1.15 13.92
N GLY A 170 7.71 -0.20 13.44
CA GLY A 170 6.27 -0.22 13.63
C GLY A 170 5.60 -1.44 12.98
N GLY A 171 6.09 -1.87 11.82
CA GLY A 171 5.61 -3.07 11.14
C GLY A 171 5.86 -4.35 11.94
N PHE A 172 7.00 -4.48 12.64
CA PHE A 172 7.21 -5.60 13.56
C PHE A 172 6.24 -5.59 14.74
N ALA A 173 5.92 -4.41 15.29
CA ALA A 173 4.90 -4.29 16.31
C ALA A 173 3.51 -4.71 15.76
N LEU A 174 3.17 -4.27 14.55
CA LEU A 174 1.93 -4.63 13.88
C LEU A 174 1.85 -6.15 13.62
N LEU A 175 2.96 -6.77 13.20
CA LEU A 175 3.05 -8.23 13.06
C LEU A 175 2.72 -8.94 14.39
N GLY A 176 3.35 -8.52 15.49
CA GLY A 176 3.05 -9.07 16.80
C GLY A 176 1.58 -8.92 17.18
N GLY A 177 0.99 -7.74 16.91
CA GLY A 177 -0.43 -7.48 17.13
C GLY A 177 -1.35 -8.39 16.29
N PHE A 178 -1.04 -8.58 15.02
CA PHE A 178 -1.82 -9.45 14.13
C PHE A 178 -1.70 -10.93 14.49
N LEU A 179 -0.51 -11.39 14.91
CA LEU A 179 -0.32 -12.76 15.39
C LEU A 179 -1.14 -13.03 16.67
N LEU A 180 -1.13 -12.09 17.61
CA LEU A 180 -1.96 -12.20 18.81
C LEU A 180 -3.46 -12.16 18.47
N LEU A 181 -3.87 -11.29 17.55
CA LEU A 181 -5.27 -11.19 17.11
C LEU A 181 -5.73 -12.50 16.45
N GLY A 182 -4.91 -13.05 15.54
CA GLY A 182 -5.17 -14.34 14.93
C GLY A 182 -5.21 -15.50 15.95
N HIS A 183 -4.38 -15.43 16.99
CA HIS A 183 -4.45 -16.40 18.08
C HIS A 183 -5.75 -16.31 18.89
N ILE A 184 -6.27 -15.10 19.14
CA ILE A 184 -7.53 -14.88 19.86
C ILE A 184 -8.72 -15.38 19.05
N VAL A 185 -8.76 -15.04 17.76
CA VAL A 185 -9.90 -15.33 16.86
C VAL A 185 -9.83 -16.74 16.27
N GLY A 186 -8.61 -17.29 16.13
CA GLY A 186 -8.39 -18.56 15.42
C GLY A 186 -8.33 -18.41 13.90
N SER A 187 -8.35 -17.17 13.37
CA SER A 187 -8.32 -16.85 11.95
C SER A 187 -7.61 -15.52 11.71
N TYR A 188 -7.00 -15.37 10.53
CA TYR A 188 -6.43 -14.10 10.06
C TYR A 188 -7.33 -13.37 9.05
N GLU A 189 -8.51 -13.89 8.74
CA GLU A 189 -9.45 -13.26 7.83
C GLU A 189 -10.17 -12.08 8.54
N LEU A 190 -10.26 -10.92 7.86
CA LEU A 190 -10.89 -9.73 8.44
C LEU A 190 -12.36 -9.93 8.76
N SER A 191 -13.09 -10.70 7.95
CA SER A 191 -14.50 -11.03 8.18
C SER A 191 -14.68 -11.76 9.51
N ASP A 192 -13.80 -12.72 9.84
CA ASP A 192 -13.84 -13.46 11.12
C ASP A 192 -13.48 -12.54 12.30
N VAL A 193 -12.49 -11.66 12.10
CA VAL A 193 -12.11 -10.67 13.12
C VAL A 193 -13.27 -9.73 13.43
N PHE A 194 -13.97 -9.23 12.42
CA PHE A 194 -15.12 -8.34 12.62
C PHE A 194 -16.28 -9.05 13.30
N ALA A 195 -16.51 -10.34 13.00
CA ALA A 195 -17.54 -11.13 13.65
C ALA A 195 -17.21 -11.48 15.12
N SER A 196 -15.93 -11.43 15.52
CA SER A 196 -15.43 -11.86 16.82
C SER A 196 -15.23 -10.73 17.84
N GLY A 197 -15.89 -9.58 17.67
CA GLY A 197 -15.65 -8.37 18.46
C GLY A 197 -15.76 -8.57 19.98
N ASP A 198 -16.77 -9.32 20.46
CA ASP A 198 -16.98 -9.59 21.91
C ASP A 198 -15.93 -10.57 22.47
N LEU A 199 -15.55 -11.58 21.68
CA LEU A 199 -14.47 -12.50 22.03
C LEU A 199 -13.14 -11.76 22.23
N ILE A 200 -12.81 -10.86 21.27
CA ILE A 200 -11.59 -10.08 21.30
C ILE A 200 -11.56 -9.19 22.56
N ARG A 201 -12.65 -8.46 22.84
CA ARG A 201 -12.73 -7.53 23.99
C ARG A 201 -12.62 -8.21 25.34
N SER A 202 -13.17 -9.42 25.47
CA SER A 202 -13.16 -10.18 26.72
C SER A 202 -11.87 -10.97 26.95
N HIS A 203 -11.00 -11.07 25.95
CA HIS A 203 -9.79 -11.90 26.02
C HIS A 203 -8.67 -11.22 26.84
N PRO A 204 -7.91 -11.95 27.67
CA PRO A 204 -6.81 -11.38 28.46
C PRO A 204 -5.71 -10.70 27.62
N LEU A 205 -5.50 -11.14 26.38
CA LEU A 205 -4.53 -10.56 25.44
C LEU A 205 -5.06 -9.34 24.66
N TYR A 206 -6.29 -8.88 24.94
CA TYR A 206 -6.86 -7.71 24.23
C TYR A 206 -5.96 -6.48 24.31
N VAL A 207 -5.55 -6.09 25.51
CA VAL A 207 -4.74 -4.88 25.72
C VAL A 207 -3.37 -4.98 25.05
N PRO A 208 -2.58 -6.05 25.24
CA PRO A 208 -1.32 -6.22 24.51
C PRO A 208 -1.49 -6.17 22.98
N THR A 209 -2.52 -6.82 22.44
CA THR A 209 -2.83 -6.82 21.01
C THR A 209 -3.12 -5.40 20.51
N LEU A 210 -3.99 -4.67 21.23
CA LEU A 210 -4.34 -3.29 20.88
C LEU A 210 -3.11 -2.37 20.89
N VAL A 211 -2.27 -2.47 21.92
CA VAL A 211 -1.05 -1.65 22.04
C VAL A 211 -0.10 -1.91 20.88
N LEU A 212 0.14 -3.16 20.50
CA LEU A 212 1.03 -3.51 19.40
C LEU A 212 0.49 -3.01 18.06
N ILE A 213 -0.80 -3.16 17.80
CA ILE A 213 -1.44 -2.64 16.58
C ILE A 213 -1.34 -1.11 16.54
N LEU A 214 -1.66 -0.43 17.64
CA LEU A 214 -1.58 1.03 17.72
C LEU A 214 -0.15 1.55 17.53
N LEU A 215 0.88 0.87 18.07
CA LEU A 215 2.27 1.23 17.83
C LEU A 215 2.60 1.17 16.33
N GLY A 216 2.20 0.09 15.64
CA GLY A 216 2.38 -0.02 14.19
C GLY A 216 1.68 1.10 13.42
N VAL A 217 0.43 1.38 13.76
CA VAL A 217 -0.35 2.46 13.12
C VAL A 217 0.23 3.84 13.40
N PHE A 218 0.65 4.13 14.64
CA PHE A 218 1.18 5.44 15.02
C PHE A 218 2.52 5.75 14.34
N THR A 219 3.38 4.75 14.16
CA THR A 219 4.64 4.95 13.43
C THR A 219 4.38 5.31 11.97
N LYS A 220 3.45 4.63 11.29
CA LYS A 220 3.13 4.86 9.88
C LYS A 220 2.40 6.17 9.64
N SER A 221 1.45 6.52 10.53
CA SER A 221 0.69 7.78 10.45
C SER A 221 1.42 8.98 11.04
N ALA A 222 2.70 8.81 11.44
CA ALA A 222 3.54 9.86 12.02
C ALA A 222 2.88 10.56 13.23
N GLN A 223 2.21 9.79 14.09
CA GLN A 223 1.64 10.32 15.33
C GLN A 223 2.75 10.52 16.38
N PHE A 224 2.53 11.48 17.29
CA PHE A 224 3.46 11.67 18.41
C PHE A 224 3.58 10.36 19.25
N PRO A 225 4.80 9.94 19.60
CA PRO A 225 6.11 10.60 19.44
C PRO A 225 6.85 10.25 18.13
N PHE A 226 6.28 9.47 17.22
CA PHE A 226 6.93 8.94 16.01
C PHE A 226 6.88 9.88 14.79
N HIS A 227 6.46 11.14 14.95
CA HIS A 227 6.26 12.10 13.86
C HIS A 227 7.55 12.63 13.22
N PHE A 228 8.69 12.46 13.86
CA PHE A 228 9.96 13.09 13.47
C PHE A 228 10.51 12.64 12.10
N TRP A 229 10.11 11.47 11.59
CA TRP A 229 10.54 11.04 10.27
C TRP A 229 9.83 11.76 9.12
N LEU A 230 8.60 12.24 9.34
CA LEU A 230 7.78 12.83 8.28
C LEU A 230 8.37 14.12 7.68
N PRO A 231 8.88 15.11 8.45
CA PRO A 231 9.55 16.28 7.88
C PRO A 231 10.77 15.92 7.04
N HIS A 232 11.54 14.90 7.43
CA HIS A 232 12.68 14.43 6.67
C HIS A 232 12.30 13.70 5.38
N ALA A 233 11.13 13.08 5.35
CA ALA A 233 10.59 12.46 4.13
C ALA A 233 10.21 13.49 3.06
N MET A 234 10.01 14.78 3.43
CA MET A 234 9.73 15.87 2.49
C MET A 234 10.91 16.20 1.57
N ALA A 235 12.10 15.61 1.76
CA ALA A 235 13.19 15.65 0.80
C ALA A 235 12.88 14.90 -0.53
N ALA A 236 11.79 14.17 -0.59
CA ALA A 236 11.25 13.55 -1.81
C ALA A 236 10.88 14.61 -2.87
N PRO A 237 10.79 14.23 -4.17
CA PRO A 237 10.25 15.13 -5.19
C PRO A 237 8.85 15.62 -4.84
N THR A 238 8.57 16.91 -5.09
CA THR A 238 7.31 17.57 -4.70
C THR A 238 6.03 16.80 -5.10
N PRO A 239 5.94 16.14 -6.27
CA PRO A 239 4.75 15.35 -6.62
C PRO A 239 4.42 14.23 -5.63
N LEU A 240 5.41 13.79 -4.84
CA LEU A 240 5.27 12.72 -3.85
C LEU A 240 5.10 13.23 -2.42
N SER A 241 5.65 14.41 -2.13
CA SER A 241 5.61 15.01 -0.78
C SER A 241 4.22 15.51 -0.43
#